data_912c6f44b1d4da967b0f538bddaaa9ec
#
_entry.id   912c6f44b1d4da967b0f538bddaaa9ec
#
_cell.length_a   1.000
_cell.length_b   1.000
_cell.length_c   1.000
_cell.angle_alpha   90.00
_cell.angle_beta   90.00
_cell.angle_gamma   90.00
#
_symmetry.space_group_name_H-M   'P 1'
#
loop_
_entity.id
_entity.type
_entity.pdbx_description
1 polymer ?
#
loop_
_entity_poly.entity_id
_entity_poly.type
_entity_poly.pdbx_seq_one_letter_code
_entity_poly.pdbx_strand_id
1 'polypeptide(L)'
;GRALPLLWKSVVKSNLKNNRTRHELELAKRLASLVPSDVEIILLADRGFGYQELFRLLHELGIDFVIRVRSNIQLTSSDGQQKTTGEWVTPSGRARRLDDVRITADGCELCTFVAVHDKKMKSPWLLVSSLGSSTRAIIKLYGKRFTIEETFRDQKDNRFGLGLSATHIGTPHRRDRLLLLCALAYMFIVTLGQAGEDAGLDRLLKVNTSKTRQLSLFNQGLRWLEMLDTMRDEWKQPLLEAFMRRIRAQDFGVLVIEHLLDGK
;
A
#
# COMPACT_ATOMS: atom_id res chain seq x y z
N GLY A 1 -0.29 -4.95 -9.46
CA GLY A 1 -0.86 -5.45 -8.19
C GLY A 1 -1.90 -4.49 -7.64
N ARG A 2 -2.57 -4.92 -6.59
CA ARG A 2 -3.51 -4.12 -5.80
C ARG A 2 -3.10 -4.20 -4.34
N ALA A 3 -3.29 -3.12 -3.57
CA ALA A 3 -3.14 -3.14 -2.13
C ALA A 3 -4.46 -3.63 -1.50
N LEU A 4 -4.37 -4.48 -0.49
CA LEU A 4 -5.53 -4.89 0.29
C LEU A 4 -5.65 -4.01 1.54
N PRO A 5 -6.85 -3.52 1.91
CA PRO A 5 -7.04 -2.82 3.16
C PRO A 5 -6.79 -3.78 4.33
N LEU A 6 -5.83 -3.44 5.20
CA LEU A 6 -5.48 -4.26 6.35
C LEU A 6 -5.94 -3.62 7.67
N LEU A 7 -5.71 -2.33 7.82
CA LEU A 7 -6.01 -1.60 9.04
C LEU A 7 -6.43 -0.17 8.71
N TRP A 8 -7.45 0.34 9.37
CA TRP A 8 -7.92 1.71 9.24
C TRP A 8 -8.58 2.21 10.52
N LYS A 9 -8.77 3.52 10.60
CA LYS A 9 -9.50 4.19 11.67
C LYS A 9 -10.24 5.37 11.07
N SER A 10 -11.57 5.36 11.16
CA SER A 10 -12.37 6.52 10.78
C SER A 10 -12.52 7.47 11.96
N VAL A 11 -12.29 8.75 11.70
CA VAL A 11 -12.48 9.82 12.69
C VAL A 11 -13.28 10.97 12.09
N VAL A 12 -13.96 11.74 12.91
CA VAL A 12 -14.63 12.98 12.45
C VAL A 12 -13.56 14.02 12.10
N LYS A 13 -13.84 14.84 11.09
CA LYS A 13 -12.89 15.83 10.56
C LYS A 13 -12.39 16.81 11.63
N SER A 14 -13.23 17.21 12.56
CA SER A 14 -12.87 18.09 13.69
C SER A 14 -11.79 17.47 14.59
N ASN A 15 -11.88 16.16 14.85
CA ASN A 15 -10.91 15.44 15.67
C ASN A 15 -9.58 15.16 14.94
N LEU A 16 -9.61 15.17 13.61
CA LEU A 16 -8.41 14.90 12.81
C LEU A 16 -7.43 16.08 12.83
N LYS A 17 -7.93 17.32 12.87
CA LYS A 17 -7.15 18.56 12.63
C LYS A 17 -5.89 18.67 13.48
N ASN A 18 -5.91 18.27 14.75
CA ASN A 18 -4.77 18.38 15.66
C ASN A 18 -4.29 17.01 16.21
N ASN A 19 -4.90 15.91 15.76
CA ASN A 19 -4.61 14.56 16.26
C ASN A 19 -4.16 13.58 15.16
N ARG A 20 -3.88 14.09 13.96
CA ARG A 20 -3.52 13.23 12.82
C ARG A 20 -2.30 12.38 13.13
N THR A 21 -1.20 13.00 13.57
CA THR A 21 0.04 12.31 13.94
C THR A 21 -0.21 11.24 15.00
N ARG A 22 -0.98 11.58 16.06
CA ARG A 22 -1.34 10.62 17.09
C ARG A 22 -2.06 9.39 16.52
N HIS A 23 -3.04 9.57 15.62
CA HIS A 23 -3.75 8.46 15.00
C HIS A 23 -2.84 7.62 14.08
N GLU A 24 -1.92 8.26 13.37
CA GLU A 24 -0.92 7.57 12.53
C GLU A 24 0.01 6.70 13.38
N LEU A 25 0.52 7.22 14.51
CA LEU A 25 1.35 6.46 15.44
C LEU A 25 0.57 5.31 16.13
N GLU A 26 -0.69 5.55 16.53
CA GLU A 26 -1.56 4.50 17.08
C GLU A 26 -1.75 3.35 16.07
N LEU A 27 -1.97 3.65 14.79
CA LEU A 27 -2.12 2.65 13.74
C LEU A 27 -0.81 1.86 13.51
N ALA A 28 0.35 2.52 13.55
CA ALA A 28 1.64 1.82 13.43
C ALA A 28 1.86 0.83 14.60
N LYS A 29 1.58 1.25 15.84
CA LYS A 29 1.64 0.37 17.02
C LYS A 29 0.67 -0.80 16.90
N ARG A 30 -0.56 -0.54 16.44
CA ARG A 30 -1.57 -1.58 16.26
C ARG A 30 -1.16 -2.56 15.18
N LEU A 31 -0.59 -2.08 14.05
CA LEU A 31 -0.06 -2.94 13.01
C LEU A 31 1.02 -3.88 13.55
N ALA A 32 1.99 -3.36 14.29
CA ALA A 32 3.04 -4.18 14.90
C ALA A 32 2.49 -5.25 15.85
N SER A 33 1.39 -4.95 16.58
CA SER A 33 0.79 -5.94 17.50
C SER A 33 -0.05 -7.02 16.81
N LEU A 34 -0.44 -6.82 15.56
CA LEU A 34 -1.29 -7.75 14.79
C LEU A 34 -0.50 -8.67 13.87
N VAL A 35 0.65 -8.23 13.40
CA VAL A 35 1.47 -9.01 12.47
C VAL A 35 2.37 -9.95 13.26
N PRO A 36 2.43 -11.25 12.91
CA PRO A 36 3.34 -12.21 13.53
C PRO A 36 4.79 -11.75 13.49
N SER A 37 5.57 -12.08 14.52
CA SER A 37 6.96 -11.62 14.68
C SER A 37 7.94 -12.14 13.63
N ASP A 38 7.58 -13.22 12.92
CA ASP A 38 8.34 -13.82 11.81
C ASP A 38 8.04 -13.17 10.45
N VAL A 39 7.13 -12.18 10.41
CA VAL A 39 6.76 -11.46 9.19
C VAL A 39 7.45 -10.10 9.13
N GLU A 40 8.28 -9.90 8.11
CA GLU A 40 8.89 -8.60 7.83
C GLU A 40 7.85 -7.56 7.40
N ILE A 41 7.85 -6.39 8.07
CA ILE A 41 7.00 -5.25 7.70
C ILE A 41 7.87 -4.16 7.08
N ILE A 42 7.51 -3.70 5.90
CA ILE A 42 8.12 -2.52 5.27
C ILE A 42 7.04 -1.45 5.02
N LEU A 43 7.08 -0.36 5.76
CA LEU A 43 6.15 0.76 5.59
C LEU A 43 6.55 1.62 4.39
N LEU A 44 5.63 1.80 3.44
CA LEU A 44 5.79 2.70 2.30
C LEU A 44 4.86 3.90 2.46
N ALA A 45 5.40 5.10 2.64
CA ALA A 45 4.58 6.27 2.90
C ALA A 45 4.98 7.51 2.09
N ASP A 46 4.03 8.42 1.90
CA ASP A 46 4.28 9.65 1.18
C ASP A 46 4.88 10.74 2.08
N ARG A 47 5.14 11.93 1.50
CA ARG A 47 5.77 13.07 2.18
C ARG A 47 4.99 13.63 3.38
N GLY A 48 3.75 13.21 3.59
CA GLY A 48 2.95 13.58 4.76
C GLY A 48 3.37 12.83 6.03
N PHE A 49 4.08 11.72 5.87
CA PHE A 49 4.56 10.85 6.94
C PHE A 49 6.05 11.06 7.28
N GLY A 50 6.72 12.01 6.63
CA GLY A 50 8.14 12.30 6.84
C GLY A 50 8.36 13.17 8.09
N TYR A 51 8.08 12.67 9.29
CA TYR A 51 8.29 13.35 10.57
C TYR A 51 8.98 12.43 11.58
N GLN A 52 9.73 13.02 12.48
CA GLN A 52 10.71 12.37 13.33
C GLN A 52 10.11 11.35 14.29
N GLU A 53 8.96 11.67 14.90
CA GLU A 53 8.31 10.77 15.85
C GLU A 53 7.93 9.44 15.18
N LEU A 54 7.55 9.47 13.89
CA LEU A 54 7.25 8.24 13.16
C LEU A 54 8.53 7.44 12.89
N PHE A 55 9.61 8.07 12.46
CA PHE A 55 10.88 7.37 12.23
C PHE A 55 11.38 6.65 13.50
N ARG A 56 11.34 7.33 14.65
CA ARG A 56 11.71 6.74 15.93
C ARG A 56 10.81 5.57 16.30
N LEU A 57 9.49 5.76 16.20
CA LEU A 57 8.54 4.70 16.51
C LEU A 57 8.72 3.47 15.60
N LEU A 58 8.91 3.65 14.30
CA LEU A 58 9.13 2.53 13.38
C LEU A 58 10.40 1.77 13.73
N HIS A 59 11.46 2.48 14.11
CA HIS A 59 12.70 1.87 14.57
C HIS A 59 12.50 1.08 15.90
N GLU A 60 11.80 1.66 16.87
CA GLU A 60 11.45 0.99 18.14
C GLU A 60 10.60 -0.28 17.94
N LEU A 61 9.73 -0.27 16.92
CA LEU A 61 8.85 -1.41 16.58
C LEU A 61 9.52 -2.45 15.66
N GLY A 62 10.75 -2.22 15.20
CA GLY A 62 11.41 -3.09 14.24
C GLY A 62 10.73 -3.10 12.86
N ILE A 63 10.02 -2.03 12.49
CA ILE A 63 9.36 -1.89 11.19
C ILE A 63 10.28 -1.14 10.25
N ASP A 64 10.65 -1.79 9.16
CA ASP A 64 11.39 -1.15 8.09
C ASP A 64 10.51 -0.17 7.30
N PHE A 65 11.15 0.81 6.65
CA PHE A 65 10.39 1.79 5.90
C PHE A 65 11.13 2.35 4.67
N VAL A 66 10.33 2.82 3.71
CA VAL A 66 10.74 3.73 2.64
C VAL A 66 9.72 4.86 2.59
N ILE A 67 10.11 6.04 3.04
CA ILE A 67 9.23 7.20 3.16
C ILE A 67 9.74 8.34 2.29
N ARG A 68 8.85 8.95 1.50
CA ARG A 68 9.17 10.17 0.77
C ARG A 68 9.13 11.35 1.74
N VAL A 69 10.13 12.23 1.64
CA VAL A 69 10.22 13.46 2.45
C VAL A 69 10.06 14.71 1.58
N ARG A 70 9.85 15.85 2.23
CA ARG A 70 9.77 17.16 1.58
C ARG A 70 11.16 17.66 1.20
N SER A 71 11.24 18.53 0.19
CA SER A 71 12.51 19.08 -0.32
C SER A 71 13.24 20.04 0.63
N ASN A 72 12.53 20.60 1.59
CA ASN A 72 13.05 21.56 2.57
C ASN A 72 13.52 20.94 3.90
N ILE A 73 13.59 19.63 3.99
CA ILE A 73 14.08 18.94 5.20
C ILE A 73 15.61 18.96 5.19
N GLN A 74 16.19 19.35 6.34
CA GLN A 74 17.66 19.33 6.52
C GLN A 74 18.16 17.90 6.56
N LEU A 75 19.24 17.62 5.80
CA LEU A 75 19.91 16.34 5.76
C LEU A 75 21.41 16.57 5.90
N THR A 76 22.02 15.79 6.79
CA THR A 76 23.47 15.73 6.98
C THR A 76 23.97 14.38 6.46
N SER A 77 24.90 14.39 5.53
CA SER A 77 25.55 13.18 5.01
C SER A 77 26.64 12.68 5.98
N SER A 78 27.11 11.47 5.78
CA SER A 78 28.15 10.83 6.60
C SER A 78 29.46 11.62 6.64
N ASP A 79 29.78 12.38 5.58
CA ASP A 79 30.94 13.28 5.49
C ASP A 79 30.70 14.67 6.14
N GLY A 80 29.54 14.89 6.78
CA GLY A 80 29.21 16.11 7.50
C GLY A 80 28.64 17.23 6.64
N GLN A 81 28.42 17.04 5.34
CA GLN A 81 27.76 18.04 4.51
C GLN A 81 26.30 18.22 4.91
N GLN A 82 25.88 19.45 5.11
CA GLN A 82 24.50 19.81 5.43
C GLN A 82 23.84 20.52 4.26
N LYS A 83 22.74 19.94 3.77
CA LYS A 83 21.91 20.51 2.70
C LYS A 83 20.46 20.11 2.91
N THR A 84 19.54 20.83 2.30
CA THR A 84 18.16 20.38 2.22
C THR A 84 18.06 19.15 1.30
N THR A 85 17.11 18.28 1.55
CA THR A 85 16.89 17.06 0.74
C THR A 85 16.73 17.37 -0.75
N GLY A 86 16.16 18.55 -1.10
CA GLY A 86 16.00 19.00 -2.48
C GLY A 86 17.31 19.32 -3.18
N GLU A 87 18.30 19.86 -2.47
CA GLU A 87 19.61 20.24 -3.02
C GLU A 87 20.49 19.02 -3.37
N TRP A 88 20.12 17.84 -2.90
CA TRP A 88 20.79 16.59 -3.25
C TRP A 88 20.34 16.00 -4.59
N VAL A 89 19.31 16.56 -5.24
CA VAL A 89 18.89 16.15 -6.58
C VAL A 89 19.98 16.52 -7.59
N THR A 90 20.40 15.53 -8.38
CA THR A 90 21.43 15.79 -9.41
C THR A 90 20.81 16.57 -10.59
N PRO A 91 21.56 17.47 -11.25
CA PRO A 91 21.07 18.18 -12.45
C PRO A 91 20.67 17.23 -13.60
N SER A 92 21.30 16.06 -13.69
CA SER A 92 20.96 15.02 -14.67
C SER A 92 19.67 14.27 -14.33
N GLY A 93 19.13 14.42 -13.11
CA GLY A 93 17.99 13.67 -12.59
C GLY A 93 18.29 12.22 -12.26
N ARG A 94 19.53 11.73 -12.49
CA ARG A 94 19.94 10.39 -12.11
C ARG A 94 19.84 10.20 -10.60
N ALA A 95 19.55 8.97 -10.20
CA ALA A 95 19.47 8.64 -8.78
C ALA A 95 20.81 8.88 -8.08
N ARG A 96 20.78 9.63 -6.98
CA ARG A 96 21.87 9.84 -6.03
C ARG A 96 21.54 9.12 -4.74
N ARG A 97 22.50 8.39 -4.20
CA ARG A 97 22.38 7.70 -2.92
C ARG A 97 23.37 8.30 -1.92
N LEU A 98 22.94 8.42 -0.68
CA LEU A 98 23.76 8.71 0.49
C LEU A 98 23.44 7.64 1.53
N ASP A 99 24.45 7.11 2.16
CA ASP A 99 24.33 6.15 3.26
C ASP A 99 24.64 6.85 4.58
N ASP A 100 24.13 6.28 5.69
CA ASP A 100 24.37 6.74 7.07
C ASP A 100 24.10 8.24 7.24
N VAL A 101 22.91 8.65 6.83
CA VAL A 101 22.49 10.05 6.85
C VAL A 101 21.77 10.40 8.14
N ARG A 102 21.84 11.68 8.54
CA ARG A 102 21.00 12.26 9.60
C ARG A 102 19.99 13.20 8.98
N ILE A 103 18.75 13.04 9.37
CA ILE A 103 17.64 13.88 8.86
C ILE A 103 16.98 14.64 10.00
N THR A 104 16.41 15.81 9.69
CA THR A 104 15.83 16.78 10.61
C THR A 104 16.87 17.51 11.47
N ALA A 105 16.44 18.62 12.10
CA ALA A 105 17.29 19.42 12.97
C ALA A 105 17.87 18.63 14.16
N ASP A 106 17.13 17.63 14.65
CA ASP A 106 17.54 16.80 15.78
C ASP A 106 18.42 15.60 15.38
N GLY A 107 18.77 15.47 14.09
CA GLY A 107 19.73 14.48 13.60
C GLY A 107 19.27 13.02 13.74
N CYS A 108 18.01 12.72 13.41
CA CYS A 108 17.54 11.33 13.36
C CYS A 108 18.39 10.54 12.36
N GLU A 109 19.02 9.47 12.81
CA GLU A 109 19.87 8.62 11.98
C GLU A 109 19.04 7.69 11.10
N LEU A 110 19.41 7.61 9.83
CA LEU A 110 18.75 6.77 8.84
C LEU A 110 19.80 6.05 7.99
N CYS A 111 19.51 4.82 7.60
CA CYS A 111 20.43 4.00 6.83
C CYS A 111 20.72 4.59 5.45
N THR A 112 19.68 5.05 4.74
CA THR A 112 19.85 5.44 3.33
C THR A 112 18.92 6.60 2.96
N PHE A 113 19.47 7.54 2.17
CA PHE A 113 18.71 8.55 1.44
C PHE A 113 18.91 8.37 -0.07
N VAL A 114 17.83 8.46 -0.84
CA VAL A 114 17.86 8.39 -2.31
C VAL A 114 17.10 9.58 -2.89
N ALA A 115 17.80 10.40 -3.69
CA ALA A 115 17.19 11.47 -4.49
C ALA A 115 17.16 11.05 -5.97
N VAL A 116 16.00 11.10 -6.62
CA VAL A 116 15.86 10.80 -8.05
C VAL A 116 14.81 11.70 -8.69
N HIS A 117 15.09 12.19 -9.90
CA HIS A 117 14.17 12.98 -10.71
C HIS A 117 14.26 12.58 -12.18
N ASP A 118 13.69 11.43 -12.52
CA ASP A 118 13.61 10.98 -13.91
C ASP A 118 12.76 11.95 -14.75
N LYS A 119 13.06 12.06 -16.06
CA LYS A 119 12.36 12.93 -17.01
C LYS A 119 10.84 12.76 -17.04
N LYS A 120 10.34 11.59 -16.66
CA LYS A 120 8.90 11.29 -16.60
C LYS A 120 8.25 11.64 -15.26
N MET A 121 9.02 12.05 -14.27
CA MET A 121 8.51 12.41 -12.95
C MET A 121 8.08 13.88 -12.89
N LYS A 122 6.87 14.16 -12.37
CA LYS A 122 6.39 15.53 -12.13
C LYS A 122 7.21 16.27 -11.07
N SER A 123 7.78 15.54 -10.13
CA SER A 123 8.60 16.08 -9.03
C SER A 123 9.55 15.00 -8.53
N PRO A 124 10.70 15.38 -7.97
CA PRO A 124 11.69 14.43 -7.49
C PRO A 124 11.13 13.52 -6.38
N TRP A 125 11.60 12.30 -6.34
CA TRP A 125 11.45 11.43 -5.18
C TRP A 125 12.66 11.58 -4.29
N LEU A 126 12.41 12.04 -3.07
CA LEU A 126 13.36 12.21 -2.00
C LEU A 126 13.00 11.17 -0.94
N LEU A 127 13.67 10.02 -0.99
CA LEU A 127 13.30 8.84 -0.23
C LEU A 127 14.28 8.64 0.91
N VAL A 128 13.76 8.44 2.11
CA VAL A 128 14.51 7.98 3.27
C VAL A 128 14.13 6.56 3.60
N SER A 129 15.09 5.76 4.06
CA SER A 129 14.90 4.35 4.31
C SER A 129 15.74 3.86 5.48
N SER A 130 15.19 2.92 6.26
CA SER A 130 15.93 2.10 7.21
C SER A 130 16.70 0.96 6.53
N LEU A 131 16.36 0.65 5.26
CA LEU A 131 16.96 -0.47 4.52
C LEU A 131 18.30 -0.10 3.92
N GLY A 132 19.30 -0.98 4.07
CA GLY A 132 20.56 -0.95 3.34
C GLY A 132 20.49 -1.45 1.87
N SER A 133 19.28 -1.68 1.35
CA SER A 133 19.03 -2.23 0.01
C SER A 133 19.56 -1.33 -1.10
N SER A 134 19.80 -1.88 -2.29
CA SER A 134 20.29 -1.11 -3.45
C SER A 134 19.34 0.02 -3.83
N THR A 135 19.87 1.10 -4.40
CA THR A 135 19.08 2.26 -4.89
C THR A 135 17.91 1.85 -5.76
N ARG A 136 18.13 0.90 -6.68
CA ARG A 136 17.08 0.38 -7.55
C ARG A 136 15.97 -0.35 -6.77
N ALA A 137 16.35 -1.10 -5.74
CA ALA A 137 15.38 -1.81 -4.88
C ALA A 137 14.52 -0.82 -4.09
N ILE A 138 15.10 0.21 -3.48
CA ILE A 138 14.40 1.26 -2.73
C ILE A 138 13.40 2.00 -3.64
N ILE A 139 13.82 2.42 -4.84
CA ILE A 139 12.95 3.09 -5.81
C ILE A 139 11.80 2.16 -6.24
N LYS A 140 12.09 0.88 -6.51
CA LYS A 140 11.08 -0.12 -6.88
C LYS A 140 10.09 -0.39 -5.75
N LEU A 141 10.57 -0.48 -4.50
CA LEU A 141 9.72 -0.63 -3.33
C LEU A 141 8.79 0.56 -3.17
N TYR A 142 9.32 1.79 -3.20
CA TYR A 142 8.50 2.98 -3.11
C TYR A 142 7.45 3.05 -4.23
N GLY A 143 7.77 2.61 -5.42
CA GLY A 143 6.82 2.51 -6.54
C GLY A 143 5.59 1.66 -6.23
N LYS A 144 5.70 0.65 -5.35
CA LYS A 144 4.54 -0.16 -4.91
C LYS A 144 3.52 0.65 -4.12
N ARG A 145 3.89 1.76 -3.48
CA ARG A 145 2.98 2.64 -2.74
C ARG A 145 1.78 3.07 -3.60
N PHE A 146 2.00 3.31 -4.89
CA PHE A 146 0.92 3.76 -5.78
C PHE A 146 -0.21 2.74 -5.95
N THR A 147 0.00 1.47 -5.57
CA THR A 147 -1.07 0.46 -5.61
C THR A 147 -2.23 0.78 -4.68
N ILE A 148 -2.00 1.54 -3.59
CA ILE A 148 -3.07 1.98 -2.68
C ILE A 148 -4.01 3.00 -3.35
N GLU A 149 -3.49 3.85 -4.23
CA GLU A 149 -4.30 4.84 -4.96
C GLU A 149 -5.24 4.14 -5.94
N GLU A 150 -4.77 3.05 -6.59
CA GLU A 150 -5.59 2.20 -7.43
C GLU A 150 -6.69 1.50 -6.62
N THR A 151 -6.37 1.00 -5.42
CA THR A 151 -7.35 0.39 -4.52
C THR A 151 -8.40 1.39 -4.07
N PHE A 152 -8.01 2.62 -3.72
CA PHE A 152 -8.98 3.68 -3.40
C PHE A 152 -9.87 4.05 -4.57
N ARG A 153 -9.36 4.02 -5.80
CA ARG A 153 -10.17 4.23 -6.99
C ARG A 153 -11.17 3.09 -7.14
N ASP A 154 -10.74 1.84 -7.10
CA ASP A 154 -11.60 0.67 -7.19
C ASP A 154 -12.71 0.68 -6.11
N GLN A 155 -12.42 1.15 -4.90
CA GLN A 155 -13.41 1.26 -3.84
C GLN A 155 -14.40 2.41 -4.03
N LYS A 156 -13.94 3.56 -4.51
CA LYS A 156 -14.73 4.81 -4.57
C LYS A 156 -15.53 4.96 -5.85
N ASP A 157 -15.06 4.41 -6.96
CA ASP A 157 -15.69 4.56 -8.27
C ASP A 157 -17.10 3.95 -8.27
N ASN A 158 -18.09 4.74 -8.75
CA ASN A 158 -19.49 4.34 -8.77
C ASN A 158 -19.84 3.45 -9.97
N ARG A 159 -19.03 3.51 -11.04
CA ARG A 159 -19.32 2.84 -12.30
C ARG A 159 -18.55 1.53 -12.45
N PHE A 160 -17.30 1.52 -12.01
CA PHE A 160 -16.38 0.41 -12.20
C PHE A 160 -15.76 -0.11 -10.89
N GLY A 161 -16.30 0.31 -9.76
CA GLY A 161 -15.82 -0.04 -8.43
C GLY A 161 -16.94 -0.37 -7.46
N LEU A 162 -16.65 -0.27 -6.16
CA LEU A 162 -17.60 -0.60 -5.10
C LEU A 162 -18.53 0.56 -4.71
N GLY A 163 -18.45 1.71 -5.36
CA GLY A 163 -19.36 2.83 -5.16
C GLY A 163 -19.33 3.49 -3.78
N LEU A 164 -18.25 3.35 -3.02
CA LEU A 164 -18.15 3.85 -1.64
C LEU A 164 -18.40 5.36 -1.54
N SER A 165 -18.07 6.14 -2.57
CA SER A 165 -18.32 7.59 -2.60
C SER A 165 -19.79 7.98 -2.65
N ALA A 166 -20.69 7.11 -3.12
CA ALA A 166 -22.14 7.34 -3.21
C ALA A 166 -22.88 7.08 -1.89
N THR A 167 -22.22 6.49 -0.89
CA THR A 167 -22.91 6.04 0.34
C THR A 167 -23.23 7.16 1.32
N HIS A 168 -22.57 8.32 1.21
CA HIS A 168 -22.76 9.51 2.06
C HIS A 168 -22.74 9.26 3.58
N ILE A 169 -22.06 8.19 4.05
CA ILE A 169 -22.00 7.83 5.47
C ILE A 169 -21.15 8.83 6.24
N GLY A 170 -21.78 9.58 7.16
CA GLY A 170 -21.13 10.63 7.96
C GLY A 170 -20.53 10.14 9.28
N THR A 171 -21.05 9.07 9.89
CA THR A 171 -20.62 8.61 11.22
C THR A 171 -19.45 7.64 11.12
N PRO A 172 -18.37 7.80 11.94
CA PRO A 172 -17.19 6.94 11.90
C PRO A 172 -17.51 5.44 12.02
N HIS A 173 -18.28 5.03 13.03
CA HIS A 173 -18.61 3.61 13.24
C HIS A 173 -19.35 2.96 12.06
N ARG A 174 -20.30 3.67 11.43
CA ARG A 174 -20.97 3.15 10.24
C ARG A 174 -19.99 3.05 9.07
N ARG A 175 -19.09 4.03 8.94
CA ARG A 175 -18.06 4.02 7.92
C ARG A 175 -17.09 2.87 8.11
N ASP A 176 -16.64 2.61 9.34
CA ASP A 176 -15.72 1.50 9.63
C ASP A 176 -16.35 0.15 9.31
N ARG A 177 -17.63 -0.07 9.65
CA ARG A 177 -18.36 -1.28 9.26
C ARG A 177 -18.49 -1.44 7.75
N LEU A 178 -18.80 -0.35 7.04
CA LEU A 178 -18.87 -0.41 5.58
C LEU A 178 -17.50 -0.67 4.96
N LEU A 179 -16.44 -0.03 5.46
CA LEU A 179 -15.06 -0.27 5.01
C LEU A 179 -14.66 -1.73 5.22
N LEU A 180 -15.10 -2.37 6.31
CA LEU A 180 -14.87 -3.77 6.55
C LEU A 180 -15.52 -4.65 5.47
N LEU A 181 -16.81 -4.43 5.19
CA LEU A 181 -17.51 -5.15 4.13
C LEU A 181 -16.83 -4.92 2.78
N CYS A 182 -16.45 -3.67 2.48
CA CYS A 182 -15.70 -3.34 1.26
C CYS A 182 -14.34 -4.03 1.20
N ALA A 183 -13.62 -4.13 2.33
CA ALA A 183 -12.32 -4.79 2.40
C ALA A 183 -12.43 -6.30 2.11
N LEU A 184 -13.43 -6.96 2.70
CA LEU A 184 -13.71 -8.38 2.46
C LEU A 184 -14.14 -8.62 1.01
N ALA A 185 -15.10 -7.85 0.50
CA ALA A 185 -15.54 -7.94 -0.89
C ALA A 185 -14.36 -7.71 -1.85
N TYR A 186 -13.55 -6.69 -1.60
CA TYR A 186 -12.38 -6.37 -2.40
C TYR A 186 -11.35 -7.52 -2.41
N MET A 187 -11.09 -8.12 -1.25
CA MET A 187 -10.20 -9.26 -1.12
C MET A 187 -10.71 -10.45 -1.96
N PHE A 188 -11.98 -10.81 -1.83
CA PHE A 188 -12.58 -11.91 -2.60
C PHE A 188 -12.55 -11.64 -4.10
N ILE A 189 -12.92 -10.44 -4.54
CA ILE A 189 -12.91 -10.06 -5.95
C ILE A 189 -11.49 -10.14 -6.53
N VAL A 190 -10.49 -9.59 -5.84
CA VAL A 190 -9.09 -9.66 -6.30
C VAL A 190 -8.60 -11.12 -6.35
N THR A 191 -8.95 -11.93 -5.34
CA THR A 191 -8.60 -13.35 -5.30
C THR A 191 -9.27 -14.13 -6.43
N LEU A 192 -10.52 -13.81 -6.75
CA LEU A 192 -11.23 -14.41 -7.90
C LEU A 192 -10.56 -14.03 -9.23
N GLY A 193 -10.10 -12.78 -9.37
CA GLY A 193 -9.31 -12.35 -10.52
C GLY A 193 -8.00 -13.13 -10.66
N GLN A 194 -7.31 -13.36 -9.55
CA GLN A 194 -6.10 -14.20 -9.52
C GLN A 194 -6.40 -15.66 -9.88
N ALA A 195 -7.51 -16.20 -9.36
CA ALA A 195 -7.94 -17.56 -9.66
C ALA A 195 -8.22 -17.76 -11.15
N GLY A 196 -8.80 -16.74 -11.81
CA GLY A 196 -9.00 -16.76 -13.26
C GLY A 196 -7.68 -16.84 -14.05
N GLU A 197 -6.63 -16.16 -13.58
CA GLU A 197 -5.29 -16.29 -14.18
C GLU A 197 -4.68 -17.68 -13.93
N ASP A 198 -4.80 -18.22 -12.72
CA ASP A 198 -4.31 -19.57 -12.39
C ASP A 198 -5.00 -20.68 -13.18
N ALA A 199 -6.28 -20.49 -13.46
CA ALA A 199 -7.08 -21.41 -14.31
C ALA A 199 -6.86 -21.18 -15.81
N GLY A 200 -6.01 -20.21 -16.21
CA GLY A 200 -5.77 -19.88 -17.62
C GLY A 200 -6.93 -19.20 -18.35
N LEU A 201 -7.94 -18.75 -17.59
CA LEU A 201 -9.17 -18.13 -18.13
C LEU A 201 -9.00 -16.67 -18.51
N ASP A 202 -7.88 -16.03 -18.10
CA ASP A 202 -7.59 -14.63 -18.43
C ASP A 202 -7.59 -14.35 -19.94
N ARG A 203 -7.38 -15.38 -20.78
CA ARG A 203 -7.49 -15.32 -22.23
C ARG A 203 -8.88 -14.93 -22.71
N LEU A 204 -9.93 -15.32 -21.99
CA LEU A 204 -11.32 -15.00 -22.31
C LEU A 204 -11.65 -13.52 -22.11
N LEU A 205 -10.84 -12.81 -21.31
CA LEU A 205 -11.03 -11.39 -20.96
C LEU A 205 -10.14 -10.44 -21.75
N LYS A 206 -9.38 -10.93 -22.72
CA LYS A 206 -8.47 -10.09 -23.52
C LYS A 206 -8.48 -10.50 -24.99
N VAL A 207 -8.11 -9.57 -25.85
CA VAL A 207 -7.96 -9.84 -27.29
C VAL A 207 -6.80 -10.82 -27.55
N ASN A 208 -6.94 -11.67 -28.55
CA ASN A 208 -5.97 -12.74 -28.86
C ASN A 208 -4.56 -12.24 -29.15
N THR A 209 -4.41 -11.01 -29.63
CA THR A 209 -3.12 -10.39 -29.94
C THR A 209 -2.38 -9.86 -28.71
N SER A 210 -3.06 -9.71 -27.57
CA SER A 210 -2.45 -9.19 -26.36
C SER A 210 -1.73 -10.28 -25.55
N LYS A 211 -0.41 -10.11 -25.36
CA LYS A 211 0.42 -10.97 -24.51
C LYS A 211 0.37 -10.59 -23.03
N THR A 212 -0.01 -9.34 -22.75
CA THR A 212 -0.01 -8.79 -21.40
C THR A 212 -1.42 -8.68 -20.82
N ARG A 213 -1.51 -8.60 -19.50
CA ARG A 213 -2.77 -8.34 -18.79
C ARG A 213 -3.35 -6.99 -19.22
N GLN A 214 -4.62 -6.98 -19.61
CA GLN A 214 -5.37 -5.77 -20.00
C GLN A 214 -6.20 -5.20 -18.83
N LEU A 215 -6.80 -6.07 -18.02
CA LEU A 215 -7.63 -5.71 -16.89
C LEU A 215 -6.87 -5.88 -15.57
N SER A 216 -7.16 -5.05 -14.58
CA SER A 216 -6.67 -5.27 -13.22
C SER A 216 -7.26 -6.57 -12.65
N LEU A 217 -6.61 -7.13 -11.63
CA LEU A 217 -7.15 -8.32 -10.94
C LEU A 217 -8.55 -8.06 -10.36
N PHE A 218 -8.78 -6.86 -9.84
CA PHE A 218 -10.10 -6.44 -9.37
C PHE A 218 -11.14 -6.48 -10.49
N ASN A 219 -10.84 -5.85 -11.64
CA ASN A 219 -11.78 -5.85 -12.78
C ASN A 219 -11.97 -7.23 -13.39
N GLN A 220 -10.94 -8.08 -13.41
CA GLN A 220 -11.10 -9.48 -13.82
C GLN A 220 -12.04 -10.22 -12.88
N GLY A 221 -11.84 -10.06 -11.56
CA GLY A 221 -12.69 -10.67 -10.54
C GLY A 221 -14.15 -10.23 -10.63
N LEU A 222 -14.41 -8.93 -10.87
CA LEU A 222 -15.78 -8.44 -11.12
C LEU A 222 -16.41 -9.12 -12.34
N ARG A 223 -15.66 -9.24 -13.46
CA ARG A 223 -16.15 -9.92 -14.65
C ARG A 223 -16.49 -11.38 -14.38
N TRP A 224 -15.60 -12.09 -13.67
CA TRP A 224 -15.87 -13.48 -13.30
C TRP A 224 -17.10 -13.59 -12.41
N LEU A 225 -17.26 -12.69 -11.41
CA LEU A 225 -18.41 -12.67 -10.53
C LEU A 225 -19.71 -12.43 -11.30
N GLU A 226 -19.74 -11.47 -12.24
CA GLU A 226 -20.89 -11.16 -13.09
C GLU A 226 -21.29 -12.35 -14.00
N MET A 227 -20.30 -13.13 -14.45
CA MET A 227 -20.52 -14.25 -15.35
C MET A 227 -20.81 -15.59 -14.63
N LEU A 228 -20.59 -15.67 -13.32
CA LEU A 228 -20.52 -16.93 -12.59
C LEU A 228 -21.80 -17.80 -12.72
N ASP A 229 -22.98 -17.15 -12.75
CA ASP A 229 -24.26 -17.86 -12.85
C ASP A 229 -24.51 -18.44 -14.25
N THR A 230 -23.97 -17.82 -15.29
CA THR A 230 -24.15 -18.20 -16.69
C THR A 230 -22.94 -18.93 -17.29
N MET A 231 -21.88 -19.05 -16.51
CA MET A 231 -20.63 -19.68 -16.97
C MET A 231 -20.79 -21.18 -17.16
N ARG A 232 -20.22 -21.70 -18.26
CA ARG A 232 -20.16 -23.15 -18.50
C ARG A 232 -19.35 -23.87 -17.44
N ASP A 233 -19.75 -25.06 -17.08
CA ASP A 233 -19.08 -25.85 -16.01
C ASP A 233 -17.61 -26.12 -16.33
N GLU A 234 -17.23 -26.29 -17.59
CA GLU A 234 -15.85 -26.48 -18.04
C GLU A 234 -14.89 -25.35 -17.63
N TRP A 235 -15.41 -24.13 -17.43
CA TRP A 235 -14.67 -22.96 -16.95
C TRP A 235 -14.94 -22.64 -15.49
N LYS A 236 -16.18 -22.87 -15.05
CA LYS A 236 -16.63 -22.58 -13.67
C LYS A 236 -15.91 -23.43 -12.65
N GLN A 237 -15.80 -24.74 -12.89
CA GLN A 237 -15.15 -25.66 -11.97
C GLN A 237 -13.66 -25.33 -11.75
N PRO A 238 -12.80 -25.17 -12.78
CA PRO A 238 -11.41 -24.77 -12.60
C PRO A 238 -11.25 -23.42 -11.90
N LEU A 239 -12.14 -22.45 -12.19
CA LEU A 239 -12.13 -21.14 -11.54
C LEU A 239 -12.39 -21.25 -10.03
N LEU A 240 -13.44 -21.98 -9.64
CA LEU A 240 -13.81 -22.16 -8.24
C LEU A 240 -12.76 -22.97 -7.47
N GLU A 241 -12.20 -24.00 -8.06
CA GLU A 241 -11.11 -24.78 -7.48
C GLU A 241 -9.86 -23.92 -7.24
N ALA A 242 -9.46 -23.12 -8.22
CA ALA A 242 -8.35 -22.19 -8.08
C ALA A 242 -8.63 -21.13 -7.00
N PHE A 243 -9.86 -20.61 -6.95
CA PHE A 243 -10.30 -19.66 -5.93
C PHE A 243 -10.21 -20.28 -4.52
N MET A 244 -10.75 -21.49 -4.34
CA MET A 244 -10.71 -22.19 -3.05
C MET A 244 -9.27 -22.53 -2.61
N ARG A 245 -8.40 -22.92 -3.55
CA ARG A 245 -6.96 -23.13 -3.23
C ARG A 245 -6.32 -21.85 -2.72
N ARG A 246 -6.60 -20.69 -3.33
CA ARG A 246 -6.06 -19.40 -2.90
C ARG A 246 -6.60 -18.97 -1.54
N ILE A 247 -7.89 -19.14 -1.28
CA ILE A 247 -8.49 -18.82 0.03
C ILE A 247 -7.85 -19.67 1.12
N ARG A 248 -7.68 -20.98 0.91
CA ARG A 248 -7.06 -21.89 1.89
C ARG A 248 -5.58 -21.61 2.12
N ALA A 249 -4.86 -21.12 1.10
CA ALA A 249 -3.44 -20.77 1.20
C ALA A 249 -3.21 -19.38 1.83
N GLN A 250 -4.26 -18.58 2.02
CA GLN A 250 -4.17 -17.29 2.69
C GLN A 250 -4.46 -17.46 4.18
N ASP A 251 -3.43 -17.77 4.99
CA ASP A 251 -3.52 -17.73 6.47
C ASP A 251 -3.97 -16.36 6.99
N PHE A 252 -3.88 -15.33 6.15
CA PHE A 252 -4.34 -13.97 6.41
C PHE A 252 -5.86 -13.86 6.64
N GLY A 253 -6.66 -14.76 6.09
CA GLY A 253 -8.11 -14.81 6.33
C GLY A 253 -8.45 -15.11 7.77
N VAL A 254 -7.65 -15.92 8.44
CA VAL A 254 -7.81 -16.30 9.85
C VAL A 254 -7.54 -15.08 10.74
N LEU A 255 -6.46 -14.32 10.49
CA LEU A 255 -6.08 -13.13 11.28
C LEU A 255 -7.14 -12.02 11.23
N VAL A 256 -7.75 -11.78 10.07
CA VAL A 256 -8.82 -10.76 9.93
C VAL A 256 -10.08 -11.20 10.65
N ILE A 257 -10.43 -12.48 10.59
CA ILE A 257 -11.63 -13.04 11.24
C ILE A 257 -11.45 -13.12 12.76
N GLU A 258 -10.31 -13.55 13.26
CA GLU A 258 -10.02 -13.57 14.71
C GLU A 258 -10.09 -12.17 15.32
N HIS A 259 -9.50 -11.18 14.65
CA HIS A 259 -9.57 -9.79 15.12
C HIS A 259 -10.98 -9.20 15.14
N LEU A 260 -11.87 -9.67 14.26
CA LEU A 260 -13.28 -9.26 14.24
C LEU A 260 -14.10 -9.91 15.37
N LEU A 261 -13.70 -11.09 15.81
CA LEU A 261 -14.36 -11.82 16.90
C LEU A 261 -13.90 -11.35 18.28
N ASP A 262 -12.66 -10.89 18.41
CA ASP A 262 -12.07 -10.39 19.67
C ASP A 262 -12.41 -8.91 19.99
N GLY A 263 -13.05 -8.22 19.07
CA GLY A 263 -13.45 -6.82 19.20
C GLY A 263 -14.72 -6.60 20.06
N LYS A 264 -14.71 -7.12 21.31
CA LYS A 264 -15.65 -6.70 22.37
C LYS A 264 -15.13 -5.51 23.12
#